data_fab0e110d39e0a972ac9507c5702cf89
#
_entry.id   fab0e110d39e0a972ac9507c5702cf89
#
_cell.length_a   1.000
_cell.length_b   1.000
_cell.length_c   1.000
_cell.angle_alpha   90.00
_cell.angle_beta   90.00
_cell.angle_gamma   90.00
#
_symmetry.space_group_name_H-M   'P 1'
#
loop_
_entity.id
_entity.type
_entity.pdbx_description
1 polymer ?
#
loop_
_entity_poly.entity_id
_entity_poly.type
_entity_poly.pdbx_seq_one_letter_code
_entity_poly.pdbx_strand_id
1 'polypeptide(L)'
;MATFVQHIVALVAVALLSMGGRAMAQEYPNPFVVEQGNESLVRTEWGVGVGGVYTGFGSISSDAVTLNSRLAFQGHLDMAVVVGRYFAVESGVIYERGGIDAEYRGKRYDITTTRFEMPLLLSLRLWDSMVRLKGGVQLGLASSGGYLDGKENYMFGTVTPTWNLAAGVGVSVMPNMVVELRYIHALQDGVNQLGATVKGAGLDFTTRTHKVMLGVSLLM
;
A
#
# COMPACT_ATOMS: atom_id res chain seq x y z
N MET A 1 12.06 0.19 -15.89
CA MET A 1 11.65 0.23 -14.47
C MET A 1 12.23 1.44 -13.72
N ALA A 2 13.53 1.71 -13.79
CA ALA A 2 14.14 2.88 -13.14
C ALA A 2 13.51 4.23 -13.56
N THR A 3 13.16 4.40 -14.83
CA THR A 3 12.58 5.62 -15.38
C THR A 3 11.19 5.96 -14.79
N PHE A 4 10.34 4.98 -14.55
CA PHE A 4 8.99 5.21 -14.01
C PHE A 4 9.04 5.69 -12.55
N VAL A 5 9.86 5.04 -11.72
CA VAL A 5 10.07 5.45 -10.32
C VAL A 5 10.68 6.85 -10.25
N GLN A 6 11.63 7.17 -11.14
CA GLN A 6 12.22 8.51 -11.22
C GLN A 6 11.17 9.59 -11.57
N HIS A 7 10.22 9.30 -12.47
CA HIS A 7 9.16 10.25 -12.81
C HIS A 7 8.18 10.47 -11.65
N ILE A 8 7.83 9.42 -10.90
CA ILE A 8 6.97 9.56 -9.71
C ILE A 8 7.69 10.37 -8.64
N VAL A 9 8.96 10.08 -8.35
CA VAL A 9 9.76 10.84 -7.38
C VAL A 9 9.91 12.30 -7.80
N ALA A 10 10.15 12.55 -9.09
CA ALA A 10 10.22 13.92 -9.63
C ALA A 10 8.89 14.66 -9.51
N LEU A 11 7.77 13.99 -9.78
CA LEU A 11 6.43 14.58 -9.69
C LEU A 11 6.07 14.93 -8.23
N VAL A 12 6.41 14.07 -7.29
CA VAL A 12 6.24 14.32 -5.84
C VAL A 12 7.16 15.46 -5.39
N ALA A 13 8.42 15.50 -5.84
CA ALA A 13 9.36 16.56 -5.52
C ALA A 13 8.90 17.91 -6.09
N VAL A 14 8.38 17.96 -7.32
CA VAL A 14 7.81 19.18 -7.92
C VAL A 14 6.56 19.62 -7.17
N ALA A 15 5.68 18.70 -6.77
CA ALA A 15 4.52 19.02 -5.95
C ALA A 15 4.93 19.59 -4.59
N LEU A 16 5.94 19.02 -3.93
CA LEU A 16 6.48 19.53 -2.66
C LEU A 16 7.14 20.91 -2.81
N LEU A 17 7.87 21.15 -3.90
CA LEU A 17 8.52 22.45 -4.18
C LEU A 17 7.52 23.54 -4.57
N SER A 18 6.46 23.20 -5.30
CA SER A 18 5.40 24.15 -5.69
C SER A 18 4.53 24.59 -4.50
N MET A 19 4.45 23.77 -3.45
CA MET A 19 3.72 24.08 -2.21
C MET A 19 4.54 24.96 -1.25
N GLY A 20 5.87 25.01 -1.38
CA GLY A 20 6.77 25.80 -0.52
C GLY A 20 6.56 27.33 -0.62
N GLY A 21 5.76 27.83 -1.55
CA GLY A 21 5.48 29.24 -1.74
C GLY A 21 4.24 29.81 -1.05
N ARG A 22 3.40 28.99 -0.41
CA ARG A 22 2.14 29.43 0.22
C ARG A 22 1.80 28.70 1.52
N ALA A 23 2.77 28.45 2.37
CA ALA A 23 2.48 28.04 3.75
C ALA A 23 2.05 29.28 4.57
N MET A 24 0.89 29.80 4.29
CA MET A 24 0.14 30.56 5.27
C MET A 24 -0.42 29.51 6.24
N ALA A 25 0.15 29.43 7.42
CA ALA A 25 -0.40 28.69 8.55
C ALA A 25 -1.78 29.27 8.86
N GLN A 26 -2.81 28.69 8.30
CA GLN A 26 -4.17 28.93 8.72
C GLN A 26 -4.45 27.93 9.83
N GLU A 27 -4.49 28.41 11.07
CA GLU A 27 -5.02 27.66 12.21
C GLU A 27 -6.47 27.33 11.91
N TYR A 28 -6.72 26.10 11.42
CA TYR A 28 -8.08 25.59 11.36
C TYR A 28 -8.38 24.89 12.68
N PRO A 29 -9.43 25.35 13.42
CA PRO A 29 -9.87 24.63 14.59
C PRO A 29 -10.31 23.21 14.16
N ASN A 30 -9.65 22.22 14.71
CA ASN A 30 -10.06 20.83 14.52
C ASN A 30 -11.43 20.66 15.21
N PRO A 31 -12.53 20.29 14.50
CA PRO A 31 -13.87 20.23 15.08
C PRO A 31 -14.02 19.18 16.21
N PHE A 32 -12.99 18.38 16.44
CA PHE A 32 -12.96 17.38 17.52
C PHE A 32 -12.06 17.76 18.71
N VAL A 33 -11.48 18.96 18.73
CA VAL A 33 -10.81 19.48 19.91
C VAL A 33 -11.87 20.09 20.80
N VAL A 34 -12.33 19.34 21.79
CA VAL A 34 -13.00 19.92 22.94
C VAL A 34 -11.92 20.71 23.70
N GLU A 35 -11.96 22.03 23.58
CA GLU A 35 -11.20 22.95 24.42
C GLU A 35 -11.65 22.79 25.87
N GLN A 36 -11.12 21.79 26.54
CA GLN A 36 -11.02 21.80 27.99
C GLN A 36 -9.57 22.04 28.33
N GLY A 37 -9.26 23.08 29.02
CA GLY A 37 -8.00 23.67 29.47
C GLY A 37 -6.86 22.78 29.98
N ASN A 38 -6.73 21.58 29.45
CA ASN A 38 -5.57 20.71 29.37
C ASN A 38 -5.53 20.15 27.93
N GLU A 39 -4.56 20.54 27.14
CA GLU A 39 -4.29 19.91 25.85
C GLU A 39 -4.27 18.39 26.06
N SER A 40 -5.25 17.69 25.53
CA SER A 40 -5.25 16.23 25.64
C SER A 40 -4.02 15.72 24.91
N LEU A 41 -3.07 15.16 25.67
CA LEU A 41 -1.83 14.59 25.15
C LEU A 41 -2.08 13.50 24.10
N VAL A 42 -3.32 13.02 24.00
CA VAL A 42 -3.71 11.93 23.10
C VAL A 42 -5.01 12.30 22.38
N ARG A 43 -5.02 12.18 21.06
CA ARG A 43 -6.21 12.33 20.21
C ARG A 43 -6.28 11.21 19.19
N THR A 44 -7.48 10.88 18.71
CA THR A 44 -7.70 9.92 17.63
C THR A 44 -8.11 10.64 16.36
N GLU A 45 -7.61 10.15 15.23
CA GLU A 45 -7.98 10.59 13.90
C GLU A 45 -8.44 9.37 13.09
N TRP A 46 -9.46 9.57 12.27
CA TRP A 46 -9.96 8.57 11.34
C TRP A 46 -9.84 9.09 9.93
N GLY A 47 -9.70 8.17 8.98
CA GLY A 47 -9.63 8.52 7.59
C GLY A 47 -10.18 7.43 6.70
N VAL A 48 -10.60 7.84 5.52
CA VAL A 48 -10.96 6.93 4.43
C VAL A 48 -10.23 7.37 3.18
N GLY A 49 -9.70 6.42 2.44
CA GLY A 49 -8.92 6.76 1.26
C GLY A 49 -8.96 5.73 0.16
N VAL A 50 -8.41 6.15 -0.97
CA VAL A 50 -8.23 5.33 -2.16
C VAL A 50 -6.85 5.52 -2.74
N GLY A 51 -6.35 4.53 -3.46
CA GLY A 51 -5.02 4.64 -4.07
C GLY A 51 -4.78 3.67 -5.21
N GLY A 52 -3.69 3.92 -5.93
CA GLY A 52 -3.11 3.01 -6.91
C GLY A 52 -1.90 2.30 -6.31
N VAL A 53 -1.74 1.03 -6.63
CA VAL A 53 -0.62 0.20 -6.17
C VAL A 53 0.05 -0.45 -7.36
N TYR A 54 1.36 -0.32 -7.44
CA TYR A 54 2.19 -1.06 -8.37
C TYR A 54 2.99 -2.11 -7.60
N THR A 55 2.86 -3.38 -7.99
CA THR A 55 3.59 -4.50 -7.37
C THR A 55 4.74 -4.91 -8.27
N GLY A 56 5.97 -4.87 -7.80
CA GLY A 56 7.13 -5.45 -8.48
C GLY A 56 7.46 -6.83 -7.90
N PHE A 57 8.05 -7.68 -8.74
CA PHE A 57 8.55 -8.99 -8.33
C PHE A 57 10.07 -8.94 -8.24
N GLY A 58 10.63 -9.17 -7.05
CA GLY A 58 12.06 -9.13 -6.81
C GLY A 58 12.76 -10.42 -7.25
N SER A 59 12.49 -11.51 -6.54
CA SER A 59 13.01 -12.84 -6.87
C SER A 59 11.86 -13.77 -7.25
N ILE A 60 12.07 -14.54 -8.32
CA ILE A 60 11.18 -15.61 -8.77
C ILE A 60 12.04 -16.88 -8.75
N SER A 61 11.60 -17.92 -8.05
CA SER A 61 12.38 -19.16 -7.88
C SER A 61 12.41 -20.05 -9.14
N SER A 62 11.75 -19.64 -10.22
CA SER A 62 11.70 -20.40 -11.47
C SER A 62 11.94 -19.50 -12.67
N ASP A 63 12.95 -19.83 -13.47
CA ASP A 63 13.23 -19.15 -14.75
C ASP A 63 12.19 -19.44 -15.85
N ALA A 64 11.32 -20.42 -15.62
CA ALA A 64 10.26 -20.78 -16.54
C ALA A 64 9.04 -19.87 -16.47
N VAL A 65 8.99 -18.98 -15.48
CA VAL A 65 7.86 -18.06 -15.24
C VAL A 65 8.31 -16.62 -15.37
N THR A 66 7.56 -15.84 -16.14
CA THR A 66 7.68 -14.39 -16.18
C THR A 66 6.42 -13.76 -15.58
N LEU A 67 6.60 -12.86 -14.63
CA LEU A 67 5.49 -12.13 -13.98
C LEU A 67 5.59 -10.65 -14.31
N ASN A 68 4.50 -10.09 -14.79
CA ASN A 68 4.35 -8.65 -15.03
C ASN A 68 3.18 -8.13 -14.21
N SER A 69 3.44 -7.06 -13.47
CA SER A 69 2.38 -6.41 -12.69
C SER A 69 1.52 -5.52 -13.53
N ARG A 70 0.25 -5.49 -13.19
CA ARG A 70 -0.67 -4.43 -13.56
C ARG A 70 -0.86 -3.47 -12.39
N LEU A 71 -1.35 -2.29 -12.71
CA LEU A 71 -1.79 -1.35 -11.69
C LEU A 71 -2.97 -1.96 -10.91
N ALA A 72 -2.86 -2.00 -9.61
CA ALA A 72 -3.92 -2.38 -8.69
C ALA A 72 -4.55 -1.12 -8.09
N PHE A 73 -5.81 -1.25 -7.63
CA PHE A 73 -6.51 -0.22 -6.89
C PHE A 73 -6.72 -0.69 -5.46
N GLN A 74 -6.63 0.25 -4.53
CA GLN A 74 -6.93 -0.01 -3.13
C GLN A 74 -7.92 1.00 -2.57
N GLY A 75 -8.74 0.52 -1.62
CA GLY A 75 -9.49 1.35 -0.69
C GLY A 75 -9.00 1.06 0.73
N HIS A 76 -8.96 2.07 1.59
CA HIS A 76 -8.50 1.90 2.96
C HIS A 76 -9.29 2.74 3.96
N LEU A 77 -9.40 2.20 5.17
CA LEU A 77 -9.85 2.90 6.36
C LEU A 77 -8.65 3.03 7.28
N ASP A 78 -8.35 4.24 7.70
CA ASP A 78 -7.22 4.56 8.55
C ASP A 78 -7.70 5.01 9.93
N MET A 79 -6.94 4.66 10.95
CA MET A 79 -7.08 5.15 12.31
C MET A 79 -5.70 5.53 12.82
N ALA A 80 -5.59 6.68 13.45
CA ALA A 80 -4.38 7.11 14.11
C ALA A 80 -4.65 7.51 15.57
N VAL A 81 -3.78 7.07 16.45
CA VAL A 81 -3.69 7.57 17.83
C VAL A 81 -2.49 8.50 17.86
N VAL A 82 -2.76 9.79 17.98
CA VAL A 82 -1.76 10.85 18.01
C VAL A 82 -1.37 11.14 19.44
N VAL A 83 -0.07 11.12 19.71
CA VAL A 83 0.50 11.40 21.03
C VAL A 83 1.35 12.66 20.95
N GLY A 84 0.89 13.69 21.66
CA GLY A 84 1.49 15.03 21.57
C GLY A 84 1.35 15.64 20.18
N ARG A 85 2.36 16.41 19.76
CA ARG A 85 2.37 17.12 18.47
C ARG A 85 3.03 16.34 17.33
N TYR A 86 3.94 15.40 17.66
CA TYR A 86 4.88 14.86 16.68
C TYR A 86 4.69 13.38 16.38
N PHE A 87 4.07 12.62 17.26
CA PHE A 87 4.02 11.17 17.14
C PHE A 87 2.60 10.66 16.97
N ALA A 88 2.45 9.63 16.14
CA ALA A 88 1.22 8.87 16.07
C ALA A 88 1.52 7.38 15.83
N VAL A 89 0.61 6.54 16.29
CA VAL A 89 0.51 5.14 15.90
C VAL A 89 -0.66 5.04 14.93
N GLU A 90 -0.39 4.58 13.72
CA GLU A 90 -1.38 4.47 12.65
C GLU A 90 -1.66 3.00 12.36
N SER A 91 -2.93 2.66 12.21
CA SER A 91 -3.41 1.35 11.80
C SER A 91 -4.60 1.52 10.86
N GLY A 92 -5.16 0.40 10.38
CA GLY A 92 -6.31 0.47 9.50
C GLY A 92 -6.57 -0.85 8.80
N VAL A 93 -7.45 -0.81 7.80
CA VAL A 93 -7.75 -1.94 6.93
C VAL A 93 -7.62 -1.50 5.49
N ILE A 94 -6.88 -2.25 4.71
CA ILE A 94 -6.66 -2.02 3.28
C ILE A 94 -7.28 -3.16 2.50
N TYR A 95 -8.12 -2.84 1.54
CA TYR A 95 -8.60 -3.73 0.51
C TYR A 95 -7.93 -3.37 -0.81
N GLU A 96 -7.20 -4.30 -1.40
CA GLU A 96 -6.52 -4.14 -2.69
C GLU A 96 -7.08 -5.11 -3.71
N ARG A 97 -7.34 -4.64 -4.92
CA ARG A 97 -7.71 -5.47 -6.07
C ARG A 97 -6.88 -5.09 -7.28
N GLY A 98 -6.24 -6.10 -7.88
CA GLY A 98 -5.33 -5.89 -9.00
C GLY A 98 -5.22 -7.08 -9.92
N GLY A 99 -4.23 -7.04 -10.80
CA GLY A 99 -3.94 -8.10 -11.74
C GLY A 99 -2.44 -8.36 -11.89
N ILE A 100 -2.13 -9.56 -12.33
CA ILE A 100 -0.78 -10.02 -12.66
C ILE A 100 -0.87 -10.72 -14.02
N ASP A 101 -0.02 -10.37 -14.95
CA ASP A 101 0.19 -11.16 -16.18
C ASP A 101 1.31 -12.14 -15.92
N ALA A 102 1.00 -13.43 -15.98
CA ALA A 102 1.99 -14.48 -15.86
C ALA A 102 2.17 -15.19 -17.21
N GLU A 103 3.42 -15.49 -17.56
CA GLU A 103 3.74 -16.30 -18.71
C GLU A 103 4.48 -17.57 -18.28
N TYR A 104 3.98 -18.72 -18.69
CA TYR A 104 4.57 -20.03 -18.42
C TYR A 104 4.44 -20.93 -19.64
N ARG A 105 5.55 -21.48 -20.13
CA ARG A 105 5.64 -22.33 -21.32
C ARG A 105 5.00 -21.72 -22.57
N GLY A 106 5.19 -20.41 -22.77
CA GLY A 106 4.62 -19.69 -23.91
C GLY A 106 3.11 -19.42 -23.81
N LYS A 107 2.48 -19.81 -22.71
CA LYS A 107 1.07 -19.50 -22.42
C LYS A 107 0.97 -18.35 -21.46
N ARG A 108 0.08 -17.40 -21.77
CA ARG A 108 -0.19 -16.23 -20.92
C ARG A 108 -1.42 -16.46 -20.07
N TYR A 109 -1.32 -16.11 -18.79
CA TYR A 109 -2.38 -16.20 -17.78
C TYR A 109 -2.68 -14.82 -17.23
N ASP A 110 -3.93 -14.43 -17.25
CA ASP A 110 -4.46 -13.20 -16.65
C ASP A 110 -4.97 -13.52 -15.24
N ILE A 111 -4.24 -13.09 -14.23
CA ILE A 111 -4.47 -13.43 -12.83
C ILE A 111 -5.09 -12.22 -12.14
N THR A 112 -6.29 -12.37 -11.60
CA THR A 112 -6.90 -11.37 -10.73
C THR A 112 -6.50 -11.65 -9.29
N THR A 113 -6.04 -10.63 -8.57
CA THR A 113 -5.65 -10.71 -7.17
C THR A 113 -6.51 -9.82 -6.30
N THR A 114 -6.86 -10.32 -5.14
CA THR A 114 -7.56 -9.58 -4.08
C THR A 114 -6.80 -9.78 -2.77
N ARG A 115 -6.58 -8.69 -2.02
CA ARG A 115 -5.83 -8.74 -0.76
C ARG A 115 -6.50 -7.89 0.30
N PHE A 116 -6.43 -8.37 1.54
CA PHE A 116 -6.77 -7.63 2.75
C PHE A 116 -5.50 -7.49 3.58
N GLU A 117 -5.17 -6.27 3.94
CA GLU A 117 -3.94 -5.95 4.65
C GLU A 117 -4.25 -5.00 5.82
N MET A 118 -3.42 -5.07 6.86
CA MET A 118 -3.52 -4.22 8.04
C MET A 118 -2.15 -3.59 8.32
N PRO A 119 -1.99 -2.29 8.12
CA PRO A 119 -0.78 -1.58 8.50
C PRO A 119 -0.72 -1.37 10.02
N LEU A 120 0.48 -1.36 10.57
CA LEU A 120 0.81 -0.87 11.90
C LEU A 120 2.06 -0.02 11.77
N LEU A 121 1.89 1.30 11.76
CA LEU A 121 2.93 2.25 11.42
C LEU A 121 3.15 3.24 12.58
N LEU A 122 4.39 3.58 12.82
CA LEU A 122 4.75 4.77 13.57
C LEU A 122 4.83 5.94 12.61
N SER A 123 4.26 7.07 12.99
CA SER A 123 4.23 8.29 12.20
C SER A 123 4.89 9.42 12.97
N LEU A 124 5.85 10.07 12.32
CA LEU A 124 6.46 11.31 12.78
C LEU A 124 5.83 12.46 12.00
N ARG A 125 5.21 13.39 12.71
CA ARG A 125 4.50 14.55 12.15
C ARG A 125 5.37 15.78 12.24
N LEU A 126 5.62 16.40 11.12
CA LEU A 126 6.46 17.56 10.96
C LEU A 126 5.64 18.75 10.45
N TRP A 127 6.10 19.97 10.74
CA TRP A 127 5.48 21.22 10.28
C TRP A 127 3.95 21.23 10.51
N ASP A 128 3.56 21.08 11.79
CA ASP A 128 2.15 21.08 12.22
C ASP A 128 1.29 20.02 11.49
N SER A 129 1.86 18.82 11.32
CA SER A 129 1.26 17.68 10.64
C SER A 129 1.11 17.85 9.12
N MET A 130 1.75 18.85 8.52
CA MET A 130 1.77 18.98 7.07
C MET A 130 2.48 17.81 6.40
N VAL A 131 3.59 17.35 6.97
CA VAL A 131 4.34 16.19 6.50
C VAL A 131 4.34 15.10 7.56
N ARG A 132 4.07 13.87 7.13
CA ARG A 132 4.01 12.66 7.96
C ARG A 132 4.99 11.65 7.43
N LEU A 133 6.05 11.36 8.19
CA LEU A 133 6.96 10.26 7.88
C LEU A 133 6.46 9.02 8.58
N LYS A 134 6.28 7.93 7.85
CA LYS A 134 5.68 6.70 8.37
C LYS A 134 6.62 5.54 8.18
N GLY A 135 6.65 4.64 9.17
CA GLY A 135 7.43 3.41 9.08
C GLY A 135 6.92 2.35 10.03
N GLY A 136 6.96 1.10 9.61
CA GLY A 136 6.49 0.00 10.42
C GLY A 136 6.26 -1.29 9.65
N VAL A 137 5.28 -2.06 10.08
CA VAL A 137 4.93 -3.33 9.47
C VAL A 137 3.54 -3.28 8.86
N GLN A 138 3.32 -4.07 7.82
CA GLN A 138 2.02 -4.27 7.19
C GLN A 138 1.75 -5.77 7.09
N LEU A 139 0.67 -6.19 7.72
CA LEU A 139 0.23 -7.58 7.77
C LEU A 139 -0.70 -7.86 6.59
N GLY A 140 -0.37 -8.83 5.77
CA GLY A 140 -1.31 -9.41 4.82
C GLY A 140 -2.19 -10.43 5.56
N LEU A 141 -3.46 -10.12 5.75
CA LEU A 141 -4.40 -10.98 6.49
C LEU A 141 -4.99 -12.06 5.60
N ALA A 142 -5.32 -11.70 4.37
CA ALA A 142 -5.87 -12.61 3.39
C ALA A 142 -5.45 -12.19 1.99
N SER A 143 -5.14 -13.17 1.16
CA SER A 143 -4.79 -12.95 -0.24
C SER A 143 -5.42 -14.05 -1.06
N SER A 144 -6.07 -13.70 -2.16
CA SER A 144 -6.53 -14.65 -3.16
C SER A 144 -6.09 -14.19 -4.54
N GLY A 145 -5.67 -15.15 -5.36
CA GLY A 145 -5.39 -14.92 -6.78
C GLY A 145 -6.02 -16.04 -7.58
N GLY A 146 -6.64 -15.71 -8.70
CA GLY A 146 -7.29 -16.68 -9.57
C GLY A 146 -7.12 -16.34 -11.04
N TYR A 147 -7.13 -17.36 -11.88
CA TYR A 147 -7.09 -17.23 -13.34
C TYR A 147 -7.98 -18.29 -14.00
N LEU A 148 -8.44 -17.98 -15.21
CA LEU A 148 -9.21 -18.89 -16.04
C LEU A 148 -8.26 -19.62 -17.00
N ASP A 149 -8.38 -20.94 -17.07
CA ASP A 149 -7.76 -21.78 -18.09
C ASP A 149 -8.84 -22.57 -18.83
N GLY A 150 -9.20 -22.09 -20.00
CA GLY A 150 -10.37 -22.59 -20.73
C GLY A 150 -11.67 -22.21 -20.02
N LYS A 151 -12.39 -23.22 -19.49
CA LYS A 151 -13.65 -23.03 -18.73
C LYS A 151 -13.46 -23.21 -17.23
N GLU A 152 -12.26 -23.57 -16.77
CA GLU A 152 -11.97 -23.88 -15.39
C GLU A 152 -11.27 -22.73 -14.68
N ASN A 153 -11.60 -22.54 -13.41
CA ASN A 153 -11.04 -21.49 -12.57
C ASN A 153 -9.99 -22.11 -11.63
N TYR A 154 -8.78 -21.55 -11.63
CA TYR A 154 -7.66 -22.03 -10.84
C TYR A 154 -7.20 -20.98 -9.83
N MET A 155 -6.70 -21.44 -8.69
CA MET A 155 -6.04 -20.57 -7.71
C MET A 155 -4.59 -20.33 -8.12
N PHE A 156 -4.12 -19.10 -7.96
CA PHE A 156 -2.75 -18.71 -8.25
C PHE A 156 -1.83 -18.77 -7.02
N GLY A 157 -2.31 -18.41 -5.85
CA GLY A 157 -1.50 -18.32 -4.65
C GLY A 157 -2.20 -18.89 -3.42
N THR A 158 -1.42 -19.25 -2.42
CA THR A 158 -1.93 -19.69 -1.13
C THR A 158 -2.26 -18.50 -0.24
N VAL A 159 -3.37 -18.63 0.51
CA VAL A 159 -3.78 -17.64 1.53
C VAL A 159 -2.91 -17.87 2.77
N THR A 160 -1.77 -17.23 2.83
CA THR A 160 -0.93 -17.23 4.03
C THR A 160 -0.77 -15.81 4.54
N PRO A 161 -0.90 -15.57 5.85
CA PRO A 161 -0.55 -14.29 6.42
C PRO A 161 0.89 -13.93 6.07
N THR A 162 1.11 -12.71 5.58
CA THR A 162 2.43 -12.22 5.19
C THR A 162 2.83 -11.02 6.03
N TRP A 163 4.12 -10.94 6.33
CA TRP A 163 4.71 -9.79 6.98
C TRP A 163 5.46 -8.96 5.95
N ASN A 164 5.21 -7.66 5.98
CA ASN A 164 5.86 -6.71 5.10
C ASN A 164 6.41 -5.55 5.92
N LEU A 165 7.56 -5.00 5.52
CA LEU A 165 8.02 -3.70 5.97
C LEU A 165 7.35 -2.62 5.13
N ALA A 166 6.92 -1.54 5.77
CA ALA A 166 6.34 -0.40 5.10
C ALA A 166 7.03 0.89 5.55
N ALA A 167 7.33 1.75 4.59
CA ALA A 167 7.83 3.10 4.83
C ALA A 167 7.14 4.07 3.87
N GLY A 168 6.81 5.26 4.34
CA GLY A 168 6.07 6.20 3.51
C GLY A 168 6.19 7.64 3.96
N VAL A 169 5.71 8.50 3.09
CA VAL A 169 5.56 9.92 3.36
C VAL A 169 4.14 10.35 2.97
N GLY A 170 3.48 11.04 3.88
CA GLY A 170 2.19 11.69 3.66
C GLY A 170 2.34 13.20 3.68
N VAL A 171 1.61 13.89 2.82
CA VAL A 171 1.57 15.35 2.76
C VAL A 171 0.12 15.80 2.85
N SER A 172 -0.19 16.64 3.83
CA SER A 172 -1.50 17.27 3.94
C SER A 172 -1.61 18.39 2.91
N VAL A 173 -2.41 18.17 1.88
CA VAL A 173 -2.63 19.14 0.78
C VAL A 173 -3.81 20.06 1.08
N MET A 174 -4.68 19.63 1.97
CA MET A 174 -5.80 20.38 2.57
C MET A 174 -5.93 19.99 4.04
N PRO A 175 -6.66 20.73 4.85
CA PRO A 175 -6.81 20.43 6.29
C PRO A 175 -7.22 18.99 6.60
N ASN A 176 -8.08 18.43 5.76
CA ASN A 176 -8.64 17.09 5.90
C ASN A 176 -8.19 16.12 4.79
N MET A 177 -7.24 16.48 3.94
CA MET A 177 -6.81 15.63 2.82
C MET A 177 -5.29 15.41 2.85
N VAL A 178 -4.91 14.13 2.85
CA VAL A 178 -3.51 13.69 2.83
C VAL A 178 -3.24 12.90 1.56
N VAL A 179 -2.20 13.28 0.85
CA VAL A 179 -1.62 12.47 -0.24
C VAL A 179 -0.47 11.67 0.35
N GLU A 180 -0.45 10.37 0.12
CA GLU A 180 0.56 9.47 0.67
C GLU A 180 1.25 8.66 -0.42
N LEU A 181 2.58 8.60 -0.33
CA LEU A 181 3.42 7.67 -1.05
C LEU A 181 3.99 6.66 -0.05
N ARG A 182 3.79 5.35 -0.31
CA ARG A 182 4.26 4.27 0.57
C ARG A 182 5.00 3.21 -0.25
N TYR A 183 6.14 2.78 0.25
CA TYR A 183 6.88 1.63 -0.22
C TYR A 183 6.69 0.46 0.75
N ILE A 184 6.40 -0.72 0.22
CA ILE A 184 6.12 -1.92 0.99
C ILE A 184 7.00 -3.04 0.45
N HIS A 185 7.74 -3.70 1.34
CA HIS A 185 8.66 -4.79 1.02
C HIS A 185 8.27 -6.06 1.76
N ALA A 186 8.04 -7.14 1.02
CA ALA A 186 7.72 -8.44 1.63
C ALA A 186 8.95 -9.02 2.35
N LEU A 187 8.76 -9.41 3.62
CA LEU A 187 9.79 -10.09 4.41
C LEU A 187 9.84 -11.60 4.14
N GLN A 188 8.76 -12.14 3.56
CA GLN A 188 8.61 -13.56 3.27
C GLN A 188 8.35 -13.77 1.79
N ASP A 189 8.79 -14.91 1.28
CA ASP A 189 8.46 -15.34 -0.07
C ASP A 189 7.03 -15.90 -0.12
N GLY A 190 6.24 -15.45 -1.07
CA GLY A 190 4.91 -16.00 -1.34
C GLY A 190 5.00 -17.23 -2.22
N VAL A 191 4.26 -18.28 -1.88
CA VAL A 191 4.14 -19.48 -2.71
C VAL A 191 3.03 -19.28 -3.73
N ASN A 192 3.33 -19.51 -5.00
CA ASN A 192 2.40 -19.37 -6.12
C ASN A 192 2.39 -20.64 -6.96
N GLN A 193 1.27 -20.89 -7.65
CA GLN A 193 1.09 -22.06 -8.50
C GLN A 193 0.51 -21.65 -9.86
N LEU A 194 1.11 -22.13 -10.94
CA LEU A 194 0.64 -21.94 -12.31
C LEU A 194 0.48 -23.26 -13.05
N GLY A 195 -0.52 -23.34 -13.92
CA GLY A 195 -0.74 -24.49 -14.79
C GLY A 195 -1.18 -25.74 -14.01
N ALA A 196 -1.79 -25.58 -12.84
CA ALA A 196 -2.37 -26.69 -12.09
C ALA A 196 -3.49 -27.29 -12.90
N THR A 197 -3.22 -28.40 -13.54
CA THR A 197 -4.22 -29.23 -14.19
C THR A 197 -4.57 -30.41 -13.29
N VAL A 198 -5.72 -31.04 -13.55
CA VAL A 198 -6.30 -32.20 -12.88
C VAL A 198 -5.34 -33.38 -12.62
N LYS A 199 -4.10 -33.33 -13.08
CA LYS A 199 -3.08 -34.38 -12.95
C LYS A 199 -1.74 -33.94 -12.33
N GLY A 200 -1.72 -32.85 -11.56
CA GLY A 200 -0.51 -32.48 -10.81
C GLY A 200 0.67 -31.96 -11.63
N ALA A 201 0.43 -31.43 -12.81
CA ALA A 201 1.48 -30.87 -13.69
C ALA A 201 1.65 -29.35 -13.52
N GLY A 202 1.17 -28.78 -12.41
CA GLY A 202 1.38 -27.37 -12.08
C GLY A 202 2.83 -27.09 -11.65
N LEU A 203 3.27 -25.86 -11.87
CA LEU A 203 4.56 -25.38 -11.38
C LEU A 203 4.34 -24.58 -10.10
N ASP A 204 4.95 -25.05 -9.01
CA ASP A 204 5.06 -24.30 -7.76
C ASP A 204 6.33 -23.44 -7.81
N PHE A 205 6.20 -22.17 -7.47
CA PHE A 205 7.33 -21.27 -7.39
C PHE A 205 7.10 -20.21 -6.29
N THR A 206 8.17 -19.62 -5.82
CA THR A 206 8.10 -18.58 -4.81
C THR A 206 8.45 -17.22 -5.41
N THR A 207 7.84 -16.18 -4.86
CA THR A 207 8.14 -14.80 -5.25
C THR A 207 8.28 -13.91 -4.03
N ARG A 208 9.23 -12.99 -4.07
CA ARG A 208 9.30 -11.87 -3.13
C ARG A 208 8.78 -10.61 -3.81
N THR A 209 7.82 -9.97 -3.20
CA THR A 209 7.17 -8.79 -3.77
C THR A 209 7.63 -7.50 -3.09
N HIS A 210 7.61 -6.43 -3.85
CA HIS A 210 7.68 -5.07 -3.34
C HIS A 210 6.58 -4.24 -4.01
N LYS A 211 6.03 -3.29 -3.27
CA LYS A 211 4.93 -2.47 -3.77
C LYS A 211 5.26 -0.99 -3.60
N VAL A 212 4.78 -0.19 -4.53
CA VAL A 212 4.72 1.26 -4.41
C VAL A 212 3.25 1.67 -4.46
N MET A 213 2.79 2.37 -3.45
CA MET A 213 1.43 2.87 -3.34
C MET A 213 1.43 4.39 -3.40
N LEU A 214 0.52 4.95 -4.18
CA LEU A 214 0.16 6.36 -4.15
C LEU A 214 -1.33 6.45 -3.83
N GLY A 215 -1.68 7.14 -2.77
CA GLY A 215 -3.04 7.25 -2.30
C GLY A 215 -3.42 8.64 -1.82
N VAL A 216 -4.72 8.82 -1.63
CA VAL A 216 -5.33 10.02 -1.06
C VAL A 216 -6.28 9.59 0.04
N SER A 217 -6.16 10.18 1.22
CA SER A 217 -7.05 9.95 2.36
C SER A 217 -7.76 11.25 2.75
N LEU A 218 -9.04 11.12 3.09
CA LEU A 218 -9.82 12.15 3.75
C LEU A 218 -9.86 11.85 5.23
N LEU A 219 -9.44 12.81 6.04
CA LEU A 219 -9.47 12.74 7.51
C LEU A 219 -10.79 13.29 8.04
N MET A 220 -11.29 12.65 9.08
CA MET A 220 -12.53 12.98 9.78
C MET A 220 -12.26 13.18 11.26
#